data_4dddfb9aff09181ba35e77f8620bd412
#
_entry.id   4dddfb9aff09181ba35e77f8620bd412
#
_cell.length_a   1.000
_cell.length_b   1.000
_cell.length_c   1.000
_cell.angle_alpha   90.00
_cell.angle_beta   90.00
_cell.angle_gamma   90.00
#
_symmetry.space_group_name_H-M   'P 1'
#
loop_
_entity.id
_entity.type
_entity.pdbx_description
1 polymer ?
#
loop_
_entity_poly.entity_id
_entity_poly.type
_entity_poly.pdbx_seq_one_letter_code
_entity_poly.pdbx_strand_id
1 'polypeptide(L)'
;ITKDEALARLARSYFRSHAPAVLQDFIWWSGLPVSEAKQAIYLIESELTAEQWNGQTWYVHEACRTRGKVSGRLHLLPSYDEYLLGYKDRTDVLPKEHYPKAFTNNGLFYPVILHEGQVIGNWSKSAKKGSASIECSWFRSNDCVDETVLNQEKDKYMRFWQ
;
A
#
# COMPACT_ATOMS: atom_id res chain seq x y z
N ILE A 1 -12.74 5.27 -26.83
CA ILE A 1 -12.00 6.33 -26.19
C ILE A 1 -10.67 6.50 -26.91
N THR A 2 -10.11 7.69 -26.95
CA THR A 2 -8.80 7.94 -27.55
C THR A 2 -7.67 7.43 -26.61
N LYS A 3 -6.45 7.29 -27.17
CA LYS A 3 -5.29 6.90 -26.36
C LYS A 3 -5.04 7.89 -25.21
N ASP A 4 -5.12 9.19 -25.49
CA ASP A 4 -4.90 10.23 -24.49
C ASP A 4 -5.96 10.19 -23.38
N GLU A 5 -7.22 9.97 -23.73
CA GLU A 5 -8.28 9.77 -22.72
C GLU A 5 -8.02 8.54 -21.85
N ALA A 6 -7.53 7.44 -22.43
CA ALA A 6 -7.20 6.23 -21.67
C ALA A 6 -6.02 6.47 -20.72
N LEU A 7 -4.96 7.13 -21.20
CA LEU A 7 -3.79 7.51 -20.41
C LEU A 7 -4.17 8.44 -19.25
N ALA A 8 -4.96 9.48 -19.54
CA ALA A 8 -5.42 10.42 -18.51
C ALA A 8 -6.30 9.73 -17.45
N ARG A 9 -7.21 8.83 -17.84
CA ARG A 9 -8.05 8.07 -16.91
C ARG A 9 -7.20 7.15 -16.01
N LEU A 10 -6.20 6.48 -16.59
CA LEU A 10 -5.32 5.58 -15.85
C LEU A 10 -4.50 6.34 -14.81
N ALA A 11 -3.86 7.44 -15.21
CA ALA A 11 -3.09 8.29 -14.30
C ALA A 11 -3.97 8.87 -13.19
N ARG A 12 -5.15 9.40 -13.53
CA ARG A 12 -6.10 9.93 -12.55
C ARG A 12 -6.51 8.87 -11.52
N SER A 13 -6.83 7.65 -11.97
CA SER A 13 -7.18 6.55 -11.07
C SER A 13 -6.04 6.24 -10.11
N TYR A 14 -4.81 6.13 -10.63
CA TYR A 14 -3.64 5.83 -9.81
C TYR A 14 -3.38 6.92 -8.79
N PHE A 15 -3.18 8.18 -9.22
CA PHE A 15 -2.82 9.27 -8.31
C PHE A 15 -3.94 9.65 -7.34
N ARG A 16 -5.19 9.35 -7.60
CA ARG A 16 -6.29 9.52 -6.63
C ARG A 16 -6.27 8.51 -5.50
N SER A 17 -5.70 7.34 -5.70
CA SER A 17 -5.70 6.25 -4.73
C SER A 17 -4.33 5.97 -4.10
N HIS A 18 -3.23 6.33 -4.79
CA HIS A 18 -1.85 5.99 -4.40
C HIS A 18 -0.97 7.21 -4.10
N ALA A 19 -1.49 8.43 -4.18
CA ALA A 19 -0.70 9.61 -3.85
C ALA A 19 -0.42 9.72 -2.32
N PRO A 20 0.75 10.23 -1.91
CA PRO A 20 1.83 10.72 -2.77
C PRO A 20 2.60 9.58 -3.46
N ALA A 21 2.93 9.75 -4.74
CA ALA A 21 3.66 8.75 -5.51
C ALA A 21 4.60 9.42 -6.54
N VAL A 22 5.63 8.70 -6.97
CA VAL A 22 6.57 9.17 -7.99
C VAL A 22 6.28 8.54 -9.36
N LEU A 23 6.86 9.10 -10.42
CA LEU A 23 6.73 8.55 -11.78
C LEU A 23 7.10 7.05 -11.84
N GLN A 24 8.12 6.63 -11.10
CA GLN A 24 8.57 5.24 -11.12
C GLN A 24 7.57 4.26 -10.52
N ASP A 25 6.80 4.69 -9.53
CA ASP A 25 5.72 3.89 -8.95
C ASP A 25 4.58 3.73 -9.96
N PHE A 26 4.19 4.81 -10.63
CA PHE A 26 3.16 4.76 -11.67
C PHE A 26 3.58 3.87 -12.86
N ILE A 27 4.83 3.93 -13.31
CA ILE A 27 5.37 3.04 -14.34
C ILE A 27 5.31 1.58 -13.87
N TRP A 28 5.73 1.32 -12.64
CA TRP A 28 5.69 -0.02 -12.04
C TRP A 28 4.27 -0.59 -11.99
N TRP A 29 3.33 0.20 -11.50
CA TRP A 29 1.94 -0.23 -11.34
C TRP A 29 1.21 -0.39 -12.67
N SER A 30 1.38 0.56 -13.59
CA SER A 30 0.67 0.58 -14.86
C SER A 30 1.25 -0.33 -15.93
N GLY A 31 2.55 -0.67 -15.84
CA GLY A 31 3.29 -1.35 -16.91
C GLY A 31 3.53 -0.49 -18.17
N LEU A 32 3.22 0.81 -18.13
CA LEU A 32 3.40 1.70 -19.27
C LEU A 32 4.88 1.96 -19.59
N PRO A 33 5.24 2.14 -20.86
CA PRO A 33 6.51 2.72 -21.25
C PRO A 33 6.70 4.10 -20.61
N VAL A 34 7.95 4.48 -20.31
CA VAL A 34 8.30 5.76 -19.67
C VAL A 34 7.68 6.96 -20.38
N SER A 35 7.71 6.98 -21.73
CA SER A 35 7.13 8.07 -22.53
C SER A 35 5.63 8.20 -22.33
N GLU A 36 4.90 7.09 -22.31
CA GLU A 36 3.44 7.08 -22.11
C GLU A 36 3.05 7.43 -20.68
N ALA A 37 3.82 6.97 -19.68
CA ALA A 37 3.60 7.35 -18.30
C ALA A 37 3.81 8.85 -18.07
N LYS A 38 4.83 9.44 -18.68
CA LYS A 38 5.05 10.90 -18.66
C LYS A 38 3.91 11.66 -19.34
N GLN A 39 3.45 11.19 -20.51
CA GLN A 39 2.31 11.76 -21.22
C GLN A 39 1.04 11.68 -20.35
N ALA A 40 0.79 10.55 -19.70
CA ALA A 40 -0.36 10.35 -18.83
C ALA A 40 -0.39 11.35 -17.67
N ILE A 41 0.77 11.60 -17.02
CA ILE A 41 0.90 12.61 -15.95
C ILE A 41 0.68 14.02 -16.53
N TYR A 42 1.27 14.34 -17.67
CA TYR A 42 1.10 15.64 -18.33
C TYR A 42 -0.38 15.93 -18.63
N LEU A 43 -1.14 14.94 -19.11
CA LEU A 43 -2.56 15.10 -19.44
C LEU A 43 -3.46 15.44 -18.23
N ILE A 44 -2.97 15.19 -17.00
CA ILE A 44 -3.69 15.50 -15.76
C ILE A 44 -2.90 16.47 -14.87
N GLU A 45 -1.90 17.18 -15.39
CA GLU A 45 -1.01 18.01 -14.58
C GLU A 45 -1.75 19.09 -13.77
N SER A 46 -2.87 19.61 -14.30
CA SER A 46 -3.72 20.58 -13.60
C SER A 46 -4.43 20.01 -12.36
N GLU A 47 -4.51 18.68 -12.24
CA GLU A 47 -5.13 17.98 -11.12
C GLU A 47 -4.08 17.52 -10.07
N LEU A 48 -2.77 17.75 -10.36
CA LEU A 48 -1.66 17.28 -9.54
C LEU A 48 -0.89 18.44 -8.93
N THR A 49 -0.55 18.32 -7.65
CA THR A 49 0.52 19.09 -7.04
C THR A 49 1.82 18.28 -7.13
N ALA A 50 2.90 18.90 -7.62
CA ALA A 50 4.22 18.27 -7.73
C ALA A 50 5.18 18.92 -6.74
N GLU A 51 5.80 18.11 -5.88
CA GLU A 51 6.76 18.55 -4.88
C GLU A 51 8.10 17.83 -5.02
N GLN A 52 9.19 18.54 -4.77
CA GLN A 52 10.54 17.94 -4.79
C GLN A 52 10.93 17.50 -3.38
N TRP A 53 11.19 16.21 -3.22
CA TRP A 53 11.69 15.65 -1.96
C TRP A 53 12.67 14.50 -2.23
N ASN A 54 13.80 14.49 -1.53
CA ASN A 54 14.88 13.50 -1.70
C ASN A 54 15.33 13.30 -3.18
N GLY A 55 15.38 14.39 -3.95
CA GLY A 55 15.81 14.34 -5.37
C GLY A 55 14.79 13.71 -6.32
N GLN A 56 13.57 13.47 -5.87
CA GLN A 56 12.48 12.94 -6.67
C GLN A 56 11.29 13.91 -6.71
N THR A 57 10.52 13.85 -7.81
CA THR A 57 9.25 14.57 -7.92
C THR A 57 8.12 13.68 -7.43
N TRP A 58 7.44 14.11 -6.38
CA TRP A 58 6.28 13.48 -5.80
C TRP A 58 5.02 14.17 -6.29
N TYR A 59 4.04 13.39 -6.71
CA TYR A 59 2.75 13.87 -7.19
C TYR A 59 1.66 13.54 -6.19
N VAL A 60 0.83 14.55 -5.90
CA VAL A 60 -0.34 14.44 -5.04
C VAL A 60 -1.55 14.94 -5.83
N HIS A 61 -2.56 14.10 -5.99
CA HIS A 61 -3.79 14.51 -6.66
C HIS A 61 -4.63 15.40 -5.73
N GLU A 62 -5.25 16.45 -6.27
CA GLU A 62 -6.06 17.43 -5.53
C GLU A 62 -7.19 16.80 -4.68
N ALA A 63 -7.75 15.67 -5.14
CA ALA A 63 -8.78 14.93 -4.41
C ALA A 63 -8.23 14.13 -3.21
N CYS A 64 -6.90 14.05 -3.01
CA CYS A 64 -6.31 13.31 -1.91
C CYS A 64 -6.48 14.05 -0.59
N ARG A 65 -6.92 13.31 0.44
CA ARG A 65 -6.96 13.85 1.79
C ARG A 65 -5.59 13.69 2.45
N THR A 66 -4.84 14.78 2.52
CA THR A 66 -3.49 14.82 3.12
C THR A 66 -3.50 15.08 4.62
N ARG A 67 -4.69 15.19 5.25
CA ARG A 67 -4.84 15.48 6.67
C ARG A 67 -5.55 14.33 7.37
N GLY A 68 -5.01 13.89 8.49
CA GLY A 68 -5.62 12.85 9.34
C GLY A 68 -4.64 12.40 10.42
N LYS A 69 -5.17 11.69 11.43
CA LYS A 69 -4.35 11.01 12.43
C LYS A 69 -4.21 9.54 12.03
N VAL A 70 -2.99 9.04 11.99
CA VAL A 70 -2.68 7.61 11.80
C VAL A 70 -2.40 6.90 13.12
N SER A 71 -2.25 7.67 14.21
CA SER A 71 -1.93 7.14 15.54
C SER A 71 -2.94 6.07 16.00
N GLY A 72 -2.44 4.94 16.47
CA GLY A 72 -3.21 3.81 16.96
C GLY A 72 -3.95 3.01 15.87
N ARG A 73 -3.77 3.31 14.58
CA ARG A 73 -4.40 2.55 13.50
C ARG A 73 -3.62 1.29 13.18
N LEU A 74 -4.32 0.16 13.21
CA LEU A 74 -3.80 -1.13 12.81
C LEU A 74 -4.72 -1.76 11.75
N HIS A 75 -4.13 -2.41 10.75
CA HIS A 75 -4.86 -3.14 9.71
C HIS A 75 -4.20 -4.48 9.41
N LEU A 76 -5.02 -5.49 9.21
CA LEU A 76 -4.60 -6.81 8.70
C LEU A 76 -4.80 -6.80 7.18
N LEU A 77 -3.73 -6.49 6.43
CA LEU A 77 -3.78 -6.43 4.97
C LEU A 77 -3.65 -7.82 4.37
N PRO A 78 -4.47 -8.18 3.37
CA PRO A 78 -4.41 -9.48 2.72
C PRO A 78 -3.15 -9.67 1.87
N SER A 79 -2.97 -10.88 1.33
CA SER A 79 -2.00 -11.11 0.26
C SER A 79 -2.30 -10.23 -0.93
N TYR A 80 -1.25 -9.72 -1.58
CA TYR A 80 -1.37 -8.87 -2.78
C TYR A 80 -2.15 -7.57 -2.56
N ASP A 81 -2.10 -7.02 -1.34
CA ASP A 81 -2.70 -5.71 -1.07
C ASP A 81 -1.95 -4.59 -1.80
N GLU A 82 -2.72 -3.63 -2.36
CA GLU A 82 -2.21 -2.49 -3.12
C GLU A 82 -1.28 -1.58 -2.31
N TYR A 83 -1.35 -1.61 -0.98
CA TYR A 83 -0.44 -0.87 -0.11
C TYR A 83 1.03 -1.22 -0.36
N LEU A 84 1.32 -2.47 -0.73
CA LEU A 84 2.65 -2.91 -1.12
C LEU A 84 2.82 -3.04 -2.64
N LEU A 85 1.78 -3.45 -3.37
CA LEU A 85 1.86 -3.65 -4.82
C LEU A 85 1.93 -2.34 -5.60
N GLY A 86 1.26 -1.31 -5.12
CA GLY A 86 1.10 -0.04 -5.81
C GLY A 86 2.38 0.76 -6.00
N TYR A 87 3.48 0.37 -5.32
CA TYR A 87 4.72 1.13 -5.30
C TYR A 87 5.93 0.26 -5.69
N LYS A 88 6.86 0.86 -6.40
CA LYS A 88 8.15 0.23 -6.75
C LYS A 88 9.10 0.24 -5.56
N ASP A 89 9.23 1.38 -4.89
CA ASP A 89 9.99 1.52 -3.65
C ASP A 89 9.04 1.45 -2.44
N ARG A 90 9.38 0.63 -1.47
CA ARG A 90 8.59 0.36 -0.26
C ARG A 90 9.36 0.66 1.01
N THR A 91 10.54 1.26 0.88
CA THR A 91 11.47 1.47 2.02
C THR A 91 10.90 2.39 3.08
N ASP A 92 10.00 3.32 2.72
CA ASP A 92 9.35 4.23 3.66
C ASP A 92 8.36 3.52 4.60
N VAL A 93 7.81 2.38 4.18
CA VAL A 93 6.80 1.64 4.96
C VAL A 93 7.30 0.27 5.43
N LEU A 94 8.39 -0.23 4.85
CA LEU A 94 8.97 -1.53 5.16
C LEU A 94 10.49 -1.49 4.99
N PRO A 95 11.29 -1.64 6.05
CA PRO A 95 12.74 -1.74 5.95
C PRO A 95 13.18 -2.92 5.09
N LYS A 96 14.24 -2.73 4.27
CA LYS A 96 14.72 -3.74 3.30
C LYS A 96 15.05 -5.09 3.94
N GLU A 97 15.50 -5.08 5.18
CA GLU A 97 15.81 -6.30 5.96
C GLU A 97 14.59 -7.21 6.16
N HIS A 98 13.37 -6.65 6.05
CA HIS A 98 12.12 -7.37 6.21
C HIS A 98 11.44 -7.74 4.87
N TYR A 99 11.97 -7.32 3.73
CA TYR A 99 11.42 -7.65 2.42
C TYR A 99 11.16 -9.15 2.23
N PRO A 100 12.11 -10.06 2.54
CA PRO A 100 11.87 -11.50 2.37
C PRO A 100 10.74 -12.07 3.22
N LYS A 101 10.32 -11.35 4.27
CA LYS A 101 9.18 -11.74 5.11
C LYS A 101 7.84 -11.25 4.53
N ALA A 102 7.83 -10.17 3.76
CA ALA A 102 6.63 -9.58 3.20
C ALA A 102 6.35 -10.03 1.76
N PHE A 103 7.38 -10.27 0.97
CA PHE A 103 7.25 -10.76 -0.40
C PHE A 103 8.49 -11.50 -0.88
N THR A 104 8.34 -12.29 -1.95
CA THR A 104 9.44 -13.04 -2.57
C THR A 104 9.90 -12.42 -3.87
N ASN A 105 11.09 -12.80 -4.33
CA ASN A 105 11.60 -12.40 -5.65
C ASN A 105 10.73 -12.89 -6.82
N ASN A 106 9.91 -13.91 -6.60
CA ASN A 106 8.99 -14.47 -7.59
C ASN A 106 7.62 -13.76 -7.58
N GLY A 107 7.50 -12.63 -6.86
CA GLY A 107 6.29 -11.82 -6.85
C GLY A 107 5.15 -12.36 -5.97
N LEU A 108 5.43 -13.23 -5.01
CA LEU A 108 4.46 -13.61 -3.99
C LEU A 108 4.46 -12.56 -2.88
N PHE A 109 3.29 -12.01 -2.57
CA PHE A 109 3.09 -11.08 -1.47
C PHE A 109 2.29 -11.76 -0.37
N TYR A 110 2.81 -11.72 0.84
CA TYR A 110 2.19 -12.31 2.02
C TYR A 110 1.24 -11.33 2.71
N PRO A 111 0.26 -11.84 3.50
CA PRO A 111 -0.54 -10.98 4.36
C PRO A 111 0.34 -10.28 5.38
N VAL A 112 0.15 -8.96 5.55
CA VAL A 112 0.98 -8.15 6.43
C VAL A 112 0.15 -7.41 7.47
N ILE A 113 0.79 -7.07 8.59
CA ILE A 113 0.22 -6.23 9.64
C ILE A 113 0.76 -4.82 9.43
N LEU A 114 -0.15 -3.89 9.15
CA LEU A 114 0.14 -2.47 9.02
C LEU A 114 -0.24 -1.77 10.34
N HIS A 115 0.70 -1.06 10.94
CA HIS A 115 0.48 -0.24 12.13
C HIS A 115 1.08 1.15 11.92
N GLU A 116 0.24 2.17 12.06
CA GLU A 116 0.63 3.59 11.88
C GLU A 116 1.39 3.87 10.58
N GLY A 117 1.01 3.19 9.49
CA GLY A 117 1.66 3.35 8.18
C GLY A 117 2.92 2.50 7.98
N GLN A 118 3.34 1.69 8.97
CA GLN A 118 4.50 0.81 8.88
C GLN A 118 4.08 -0.65 8.85
N VAL A 119 4.74 -1.45 8.02
CA VAL A 119 4.57 -2.90 8.01
C VAL A 119 5.43 -3.50 9.10
N ILE A 120 4.77 -4.08 10.11
CA ILE A 120 5.44 -4.53 11.35
C ILE A 120 5.42 -6.04 11.55
N GLY A 121 4.74 -6.78 10.69
CA GLY A 121 4.62 -8.24 10.82
C GLY A 121 3.80 -8.88 9.72
N ASN A 122 3.64 -10.19 9.83
CA ASN A 122 2.74 -11.00 9.00
C ASN A 122 1.60 -11.54 9.85
N TRP A 123 0.51 -11.88 9.19
CA TRP A 123 -0.56 -12.63 9.82
C TRP A 123 -0.98 -13.81 8.94
N SER A 124 -1.60 -14.80 9.55
CA SER A 124 -2.15 -15.95 8.85
C SER A 124 -3.44 -16.43 9.51
N LYS A 125 -4.32 -17.02 8.69
CA LYS A 125 -5.51 -17.69 9.19
C LYS A 125 -5.15 -19.13 9.51
N SER A 126 -5.38 -19.53 10.75
CA SER A 126 -5.27 -20.92 11.21
C SER A 126 -6.66 -21.50 11.44
N ALA A 127 -6.91 -22.68 10.91
CA ALA A 127 -8.16 -23.41 11.16
C ALA A 127 -7.82 -24.70 11.91
N LYS A 128 -8.11 -24.76 13.22
CA LYS A 128 -7.93 -25.97 14.04
C LYS A 128 -9.29 -26.44 14.54
N LYS A 129 -9.68 -27.69 14.19
CA LYS A 129 -10.85 -28.41 14.73
C LYS A 129 -12.13 -27.56 14.85
N GLY A 130 -12.52 -26.85 13.76
CA GLY A 130 -13.80 -26.12 13.72
C GLY A 130 -13.78 -24.70 14.26
N SER A 131 -12.65 -24.21 14.77
CA SER A 131 -12.47 -22.80 15.09
C SER A 131 -11.39 -22.18 14.19
N ALA A 132 -11.70 -21.01 13.61
CA ALA A 132 -10.71 -20.23 12.90
C ALA A 132 -10.07 -19.21 13.85
N SER A 133 -8.77 -19.04 13.75
CA SER A 133 -8.01 -18.05 14.53
C SER A 133 -7.03 -17.31 13.64
N ILE A 134 -6.64 -16.10 14.05
CA ILE A 134 -5.62 -15.30 13.37
C ILE A 134 -4.34 -15.37 14.21
N GLU A 135 -3.28 -15.86 13.60
CA GLU A 135 -1.94 -15.90 14.16
C GLU A 135 -1.12 -14.74 13.60
N CYS A 136 -0.36 -14.03 14.45
CA CYS A 136 0.49 -12.91 14.08
C CYS A 136 1.96 -13.26 14.31
N SER A 137 2.82 -12.85 13.38
CA SER A 137 4.28 -13.00 13.47
C SER A 137 4.92 -11.62 13.29
N TRP A 138 5.61 -11.12 14.30
CA TRP A 138 6.16 -9.77 14.33
C TRP A 138 7.58 -9.74 13.75
N PHE A 139 7.93 -8.67 13.06
CA PHE A 139 9.27 -8.47 12.51
C PHE A 139 10.25 -8.00 13.57
N ARG A 140 9.75 -7.28 14.56
CA ARG A 140 10.44 -6.80 15.76
C ARG A 140 9.54 -7.05 16.96
N SER A 141 9.94 -6.57 18.16
CA SER A 141 9.08 -6.54 19.34
C SER A 141 7.75 -5.81 19.03
N ASN A 142 6.64 -6.35 19.49
CA ASN A 142 5.30 -5.80 19.31
C ASN A 142 4.83 -4.88 20.44
N ASP A 143 5.75 -4.37 21.27
CA ASP A 143 5.45 -3.57 22.47
C ASP A 143 4.70 -2.26 22.16
N CYS A 144 4.69 -1.83 20.88
CA CYS A 144 3.98 -0.65 20.42
C CYS A 144 2.52 -0.92 20.02
N VAL A 145 2.07 -2.18 19.99
CA VAL A 145 0.73 -2.55 19.52
C VAL A 145 -0.21 -2.74 20.70
N ASP A 146 -1.30 -1.98 20.72
CA ASP A 146 -2.39 -2.18 21.66
C ASP A 146 -3.14 -3.47 21.34
N GLU A 147 -3.16 -4.41 22.30
CA GLU A 147 -3.84 -5.70 22.14
C GLU A 147 -5.34 -5.54 21.90
N THR A 148 -5.98 -4.52 22.44
CA THR A 148 -7.40 -4.24 22.22
C THR A 148 -7.65 -3.90 20.75
N VAL A 149 -6.81 -3.06 20.15
CA VAL A 149 -6.89 -2.68 18.74
C VAL A 149 -6.63 -3.90 17.84
N LEU A 150 -5.62 -4.70 18.17
CA LEU A 150 -5.30 -5.92 17.43
C LEU A 150 -6.47 -6.91 17.45
N ASN A 151 -7.10 -7.13 18.61
CA ASN A 151 -8.22 -8.03 18.73
C ASN A 151 -9.46 -7.52 17.99
N GLN A 152 -9.72 -6.22 17.99
CA GLN A 152 -10.78 -5.63 17.18
C GLN A 152 -10.59 -5.85 15.68
N GLU A 153 -9.36 -5.73 15.16
CA GLU A 153 -9.07 -5.99 13.75
C GLU A 153 -9.19 -7.48 13.41
N LYS A 154 -8.75 -8.37 14.29
CA LYS A 154 -8.98 -9.83 14.15
C LYS A 154 -10.46 -10.16 14.09
N ASP A 155 -11.27 -9.57 14.97
CA ASP A 155 -12.72 -9.79 15.02
C ASP A 155 -13.42 -9.26 13.75
N LYS A 156 -13.00 -8.11 13.22
CA LYS A 156 -13.52 -7.60 11.94
C LYS A 156 -13.26 -8.58 10.81
N TYR A 157 -12.03 -9.08 10.70
CA TYR A 157 -11.66 -10.05 9.69
C TYR A 157 -12.46 -11.34 9.83
N MET A 158 -12.61 -11.86 11.06
CA MET A 158 -13.34 -13.09 11.32
C MET A 158 -14.83 -12.98 10.98
N ARG A 159 -15.47 -11.83 11.23
CA ARG A 159 -16.88 -11.57 10.83
C ARG A 159 -17.08 -11.55 9.32
N PHE A 160 -16.08 -11.13 8.56
CA PHE A 160 -16.16 -11.13 7.09
C PHE A 160 -16.22 -12.56 6.51
N TRP A 161 -15.75 -13.55 7.26
CA TRP A 161 -15.68 -14.95 6.81
C TRP A 161 -16.76 -15.87 7.40
N GLN A 162 -17.68 -15.34 8.17
CA GLN A 162 -18.87 -16.03 8.64
C GLN A 162 -20.02 -15.86 7.64
#